data_84933aaeb259c753d623dfb2a6619c2d
#
_entry.id   84933aaeb259c753d623dfb2a6619c2d
#
_cell.length_a   1.000
_cell.length_b   1.000
_cell.length_c   1.000
_cell.angle_alpha   90.00
_cell.angle_beta   90.00
_cell.angle_gamma   90.00
#
_symmetry.space_group_name_H-M   'P 1'
#
loop_
_entity.id
_entity.type
_entity.pdbx_description
1 polymer ?
#
loop_
_entity_poly.entity_id
_entity_poly.type
_entity_poly.pdbx_seq_one_letter_code
_entity_poly.pdbx_strand_id
1 'polypeptide(L)'
;ESRYENLIEDNFIIASLMQNSFMKESEDFAGMIQNNLRKSIPSPDRGVKQAGFYVLIGASMPHALLEVGFLSNPLEEKQLRKPGYRQSIAEATFNGIIKFKDKYEKTLTSEN
;
A
#
# COMPACT_ATOMS: atom_id res chain seq x y z
N GLU A 1 33.65 9.06 11.79
CA GLU A 1 32.45 8.38 12.38
C GLU A 1 31.25 9.32 12.37
N SER A 2 31.33 10.52 12.97
CA SER A 2 30.23 11.50 13.01
C SER A 2 29.70 11.96 11.64
N ARG A 3 30.55 11.96 10.60
CA ARG A 3 30.18 12.40 9.26
C ARG A 3 29.30 11.37 8.55
N TYR A 4 29.49 10.07 8.82
CA TYR A 4 28.65 9.01 8.30
C TYR A 4 27.29 8.95 9.01
N GLU A 5 27.27 9.16 10.30
CA GLU A 5 26.04 9.22 11.08
C GLU A 5 25.13 10.36 10.63
N ASN A 6 25.69 11.56 10.41
CA ASN A 6 24.93 12.70 9.89
C ASN A 6 24.38 12.44 8.47
N LEU A 7 25.14 11.80 7.59
CA LEU A 7 24.65 11.44 6.25
C LEU A 7 23.52 10.42 6.29
N ILE A 8 23.55 9.49 7.24
CA ILE A 8 22.47 8.51 7.42
C ILE A 8 21.22 9.21 7.95
N GLU A 9 21.36 10.10 8.92
CA GLU A 9 20.25 10.87 9.48
C GLU A 9 19.63 11.79 8.43
N ASP A 10 20.43 12.52 7.65
CA ASP A 10 19.95 13.41 6.61
C ASP A 10 19.20 12.63 5.52
N ASN A 11 19.71 11.47 5.09
CA ASN A 11 19.05 10.61 4.12
C ASN A 11 17.73 10.04 4.67
N PHE A 12 17.69 9.68 5.94
CA PHE A 12 16.48 9.20 6.60
C PHE A 12 15.40 10.30 6.68
N ILE A 13 15.78 11.53 7.03
CA ILE A 13 14.87 12.68 7.09
C ILE A 13 14.31 12.97 5.70
N ILE A 14 15.14 13.01 4.65
CA ILE A 14 14.71 13.23 3.27
C ILE A 14 13.75 12.12 2.83
N ALA A 15 14.08 10.85 3.08
CA ALA A 15 13.24 9.72 2.75
C ALA A 15 11.89 9.76 3.47
N SER A 16 11.87 10.18 4.74
CA SER A 16 10.65 10.35 5.53
C SER A 16 9.77 11.49 5.01
N LEU A 17 10.39 12.60 4.58
CA LEU A 17 9.67 13.72 3.97
C LEU A 17 9.05 13.31 2.62
N MET A 18 9.75 12.54 1.80
CA MET A 18 9.24 12.00 0.55
C MET A 18 8.03 11.08 0.79
N GLN A 19 8.11 10.19 1.77
CA GLN A 19 6.99 9.34 2.16
C GLN A 19 5.77 10.15 2.59
N ASN A 20 5.97 11.19 3.40
CA ASN A 20 4.89 12.06 3.89
C ASN A 20 4.26 12.89 2.78
N SER A 21 5.02 13.32 1.77
CA SER A 21 4.50 14.13 0.67
C SER A 21 3.50 13.39 -0.23
N PHE A 22 3.49 12.05 -0.20
CA PHE A 22 2.52 11.21 -0.94
C PHE A 22 1.47 10.55 -0.03
N MET A 23 1.30 11.05 1.19
CA MET A 23 0.42 10.41 2.18
C MET A 23 -1.04 10.37 1.75
N LYS A 24 -1.58 11.47 1.21
CA LYS A 24 -2.97 11.54 0.75
C LYS A 24 -3.23 10.61 -0.43
N GLU A 25 -2.37 10.65 -1.43
CA GLU A 25 -2.47 9.80 -2.62
C GLU A 25 -2.30 8.33 -2.24
N SER A 26 -1.43 8.03 -1.29
CA SER A 26 -1.21 6.68 -0.77
C SER A 26 -2.43 6.15 -0.02
N GLU A 27 -3.11 7.00 0.75
CA GLU A 27 -4.36 6.66 1.42
C GLU A 27 -5.46 6.34 0.41
N ASP A 28 -5.62 7.15 -0.63
CA ASP A 28 -6.57 6.90 -1.72
C ASP A 28 -6.24 5.60 -2.44
N PHE A 29 -4.97 5.35 -2.73
CA PHE A 29 -4.49 4.13 -3.37
C PHE A 29 -4.83 2.89 -2.54
N ALA A 30 -4.46 2.90 -1.28
CA ALA A 30 -4.76 1.81 -0.35
C ALA A 30 -6.27 1.59 -0.20
N GLY A 31 -7.05 2.68 -0.14
CA GLY A 31 -8.50 2.63 -0.03
C GLY A 31 -9.17 1.98 -1.24
N MET A 32 -8.70 2.23 -2.45
CA MET A 32 -9.22 1.61 -3.67
C MET A 32 -8.92 0.12 -3.73
N ILE A 33 -7.71 -0.30 -3.35
CA ILE A 33 -7.35 -1.71 -3.23
C ILE A 33 -8.23 -2.39 -2.18
N GLN A 34 -8.34 -1.80 -1.00
CA GLN A 34 -9.14 -2.35 0.11
C GLN A 34 -10.61 -2.51 -0.27
N ASN A 35 -11.18 -1.53 -0.96
CA ASN A 35 -12.56 -1.58 -1.41
C ASN A 35 -12.82 -2.74 -2.39
N ASN A 36 -11.90 -3.00 -3.31
CA ASN A 36 -12.02 -4.13 -4.21
C ASN A 36 -11.82 -5.47 -3.50
N LEU A 37 -10.89 -5.56 -2.56
CA LEU A 37 -10.67 -6.76 -1.77
C LEU A 37 -11.92 -7.10 -0.94
N ARG A 38 -12.51 -6.11 -0.29
CA ARG A 38 -13.73 -6.30 0.51
C ARG A 38 -14.87 -6.91 -0.30
N LYS A 39 -15.00 -6.54 -1.58
CA LYS A 39 -16.04 -7.06 -2.49
C LYS A 39 -15.72 -8.45 -3.04
N SER A 40 -14.46 -8.82 -3.06
CA SER A 40 -13.97 -9.99 -3.81
C SER A 40 -13.64 -11.19 -2.93
N ILE A 41 -13.33 -10.99 -1.65
CA ILE A 41 -12.92 -12.05 -0.74
C ILE A 41 -13.67 -11.96 0.60
N PRO A 42 -13.92 -13.12 1.26
CA PRO A 42 -14.64 -13.16 2.52
C PRO A 42 -13.76 -12.90 3.76
N SER A 43 -12.57 -12.35 3.57
CA SER A 43 -11.66 -12.04 4.68
C SER A 43 -12.15 -10.81 5.46
N PRO A 44 -11.84 -10.72 6.77
CA PRO A 44 -12.15 -9.52 7.52
C PRO A 44 -11.51 -8.28 6.92
N ASP A 45 -12.29 -7.20 6.80
CA ASP A 45 -11.81 -5.89 6.40
C ASP A 45 -11.31 -5.16 7.66
N ARG A 46 -9.99 -5.03 7.77
CA ARG A 46 -9.36 -4.32 8.88
C ARG A 46 -9.06 -2.85 8.56
N GLY A 47 -9.52 -2.39 7.40
CA GLY A 47 -9.41 -1.00 6.97
C GLY A 47 -8.03 -0.62 6.45
N VAL A 48 -7.89 0.68 6.24
CA VAL A 48 -6.63 1.31 5.82
C VAL A 48 -6.04 2.03 7.03
N LYS A 49 -4.75 1.84 7.26
CA LYS A 49 -4.03 2.44 8.39
C LYS A 49 -2.78 3.14 7.89
N GLN A 50 -2.47 4.26 8.51
CA GLN A 50 -1.23 4.97 8.26
C GLN A 50 -0.21 4.60 9.33
N ALA A 51 1.01 4.31 8.90
CA ALA A 51 2.14 4.07 9.78
C ALA A 51 3.45 4.35 9.04
N GLY A 52 4.51 4.58 9.79
CA GLY A 52 5.86 4.74 9.25
C GLY A 52 6.47 3.38 8.89
N PHE A 53 5.90 2.69 7.91
CA PHE A 53 6.39 1.37 7.49
C PHE A 53 7.80 1.48 6.93
N TYR A 54 8.73 0.80 7.56
CA TYR A 54 10.15 0.83 7.20
C TYR A 54 10.38 0.43 5.73
N VAL A 55 9.66 -0.57 5.25
CA VAL A 55 9.77 -1.08 3.87
C VAL A 55 9.36 -0.04 2.82
N LEU A 56 8.58 0.97 3.19
CA LEU A 56 8.11 2.03 2.29
C LEU A 56 8.95 3.31 2.36
N ILE A 57 9.94 3.37 3.26
CA ILE A 57 10.81 4.53 3.39
C ILE A 57 11.58 4.75 2.08
N GLY A 58 11.58 5.99 1.59
CA GLY A 58 12.22 6.38 0.34
C GLY A 58 11.35 6.26 -0.90
N ALA A 59 10.12 5.77 -0.78
CA ALA A 59 9.17 5.77 -1.88
C ALA A 59 8.82 7.21 -2.28
N SER A 60 8.99 7.55 -3.55
CA SER A 60 8.72 8.88 -4.12
C SER A 60 7.49 8.89 -5.02
N MET A 61 6.52 8.04 -4.70
CA MET A 61 5.26 7.88 -5.41
C MET A 61 4.19 7.39 -4.43
N PRO A 62 2.91 7.40 -4.81
CA PRO A 62 1.88 6.73 -4.02
C PRO A 62 2.24 5.27 -3.76
N HIS A 63 2.14 4.84 -2.50
CA HIS A 63 2.62 3.54 -2.06
C HIS A 63 1.74 2.96 -0.96
N ALA A 64 1.70 1.64 -0.87
CA ALA A 64 0.93 0.94 0.14
C ALA A 64 1.58 -0.41 0.48
N LEU A 65 1.41 -0.84 1.73
CA LEU A 65 1.72 -2.19 2.17
C LEU A 65 0.39 -2.97 2.26
N LEU A 66 0.26 -4.00 1.45
CA LEU A 66 -0.91 -4.87 1.45
C LEU A 66 -0.65 -6.10 2.33
N GLU A 67 -1.44 -6.22 3.39
CA GLU A 67 -1.44 -7.40 4.26
C GLU A 67 -2.67 -8.25 3.94
N VAL A 68 -2.44 -9.41 3.33
CA VAL A 68 -3.51 -10.28 2.82
C VAL A 68 -4.11 -11.21 3.87
N GLY A 69 -3.57 -11.21 5.06
CA GLY A 69 -4.02 -12.01 6.20
C GLY A 69 -2.86 -12.37 7.12
N PHE A 70 -3.19 -13.00 8.24
CA PHE A 70 -2.18 -13.44 9.21
C PHE A 70 -1.98 -14.96 9.14
N LEU A 71 -0.75 -15.40 8.91
CA LEU A 71 -0.39 -16.83 8.90
C LEU A 71 -0.58 -17.47 10.28
N SER A 72 -0.55 -16.68 11.34
CA SER A 72 -0.83 -17.15 12.71
C SER A 72 -2.31 -17.40 12.99
N ASN A 73 -3.21 -16.92 12.13
CA ASN A 73 -4.64 -17.19 12.22
C ASN A 73 -4.94 -18.46 11.38
N PRO A 74 -5.43 -19.57 12.01
CA PRO A 74 -5.63 -20.82 11.29
C PRO A 74 -6.63 -20.75 10.13
N LEU A 75 -7.66 -19.94 10.26
CA LEU A 75 -8.67 -19.77 9.19
C LEU A 75 -8.12 -18.97 8.01
N GLU A 76 -7.40 -17.90 8.28
CA GLU A 76 -6.78 -17.08 7.24
C GLU A 76 -5.65 -17.84 6.53
N GLU A 77 -4.85 -18.58 7.28
CA GLU A 77 -3.79 -19.42 6.71
C GLU A 77 -4.37 -20.52 5.80
N LYS A 78 -5.46 -21.14 6.20
CA LYS A 78 -6.15 -22.14 5.39
C LYS A 78 -6.67 -21.54 4.08
N GLN A 79 -7.23 -20.35 4.11
CA GLN A 79 -7.67 -19.64 2.92
C GLN A 79 -6.49 -19.29 1.99
N LEU A 80 -5.40 -18.81 2.56
CA LEU A 80 -4.20 -18.43 1.79
C LEU A 80 -3.52 -19.62 1.11
N ARG A 81 -3.74 -20.85 1.58
CA ARG A 81 -3.27 -22.07 0.91
C ARG A 81 -4.00 -22.36 -0.41
N LYS A 82 -5.21 -21.84 -0.59
CA LYS A 82 -6.04 -22.09 -1.77
C LYS A 82 -5.57 -21.23 -2.94
N PRO A 83 -5.17 -21.83 -4.08
CA PRO A 83 -4.75 -21.05 -5.25
C PRO A 83 -5.82 -20.09 -5.77
N GLY A 84 -7.08 -20.51 -5.78
CA GLY A 84 -8.20 -19.66 -6.22
C GLY A 84 -8.40 -18.43 -5.33
N TYR A 85 -8.20 -18.57 -4.03
CA TYR A 85 -8.26 -17.45 -3.10
C TYR A 85 -7.14 -16.44 -3.35
N ARG A 86 -5.91 -16.91 -3.55
CA ARG A 86 -4.78 -16.05 -3.90
C ARG A 86 -4.99 -15.34 -5.23
N GLN A 87 -5.57 -16.04 -6.22
CA GLN A 87 -5.92 -15.45 -7.51
C GLN A 87 -6.94 -14.33 -7.35
N SER A 88 -7.96 -14.52 -6.53
CA SER A 88 -8.97 -13.48 -6.23
C SER A 88 -8.34 -12.25 -5.57
N ILE A 89 -7.40 -12.44 -4.65
CA ILE A 89 -6.63 -11.33 -4.05
C ILE A 89 -5.84 -10.57 -5.12
N ALA A 90 -5.13 -11.29 -5.98
CA ALA A 90 -4.32 -10.69 -7.04
C ALA A 90 -5.18 -9.89 -8.03
N GLU A 91 -6.32 -10.41 -8.46
CA GLU A 91 -7.25 -9.73 -9.36
C GLU A 91 -7.86 -8.48 -8.72
N ALA A 92 -8.30 -8.58 -7.48
CA ALA A 92 -8.86 -7.44 -6.75
C ALA A 92 -7.82 -6.33 -6.56
N THR A 93 -6.60 -6.70 -6.25
CA THR A 93 -5.47 -5.77 -6.10
C THR A 93 -5.17 -5.09 -7.43
N PHE A 94 -5.05 -5.85 -8.50
CA PHE A 94 -4.83 -5.34 -9.86
C PHE A 94 -5.92 -4.32 -10.25
N ASN A 95 -7.19 -4.67 -10.06
CA ASN A 95 -8.31 -3.80 -10.39
C ASN A 95 -8.29 -2.51 -9.56
N GLY A 96 -7.90 -2.59 -8.29
CA GLY A 96 -7.72 -1.43 -7.43
C GLY A 96 -6.61 -0.51 -7.91
N ILE A 97 -5.50 -1.08 -8.34
CA ILE A 97 -4.37 -0.33 -8.92
C ILE A 97 -4.80 0.40 -10.20
N ILE A 98 -5.50 -0.29 -11.10
CA ILE A 98 -5.98 0.31 -12.36
C ILE A 98 -6.95 1.47 -12.09
N LYS A 99 -7.90 1.31 -11.16
CA LYS A 99 -8.83 2.37 -10.78
C LYS A 99 -8.10 3.59 -10.22
N PHE A 100 -7.13 3.37 -9.35
CA PHE A 100 -6.33 4.45 -8.80
C PHE A 100 -5.51 5.15 -9.89
N LYS A 101 -4.84 4.38 -10.73
CA LYS A 101 -4.04 4.90 -11.85
C LYS A 101 -4.88 5.82 -12.72
N ASP A 102 -6.06 5.39 -13.14
CA ASP A 102 -6.94 6.18 -13.99
C ASP A 102 -7.37 7.50 -13.33
N LYS A 103 -7.74 7.44 -12.06
CA LYS A 103 -8.10 8.64 -11.28
C LYS A 103 -6.91 9.59 -11.10
N TYR A 104 -5.76 9.05 -10.74
CA TYR A 104 -4.55 9.83 -10.46
C TYR A 104 -4.04 10.54 -11.73
N GLU A 105 -3.99 9.85 -12.86
CA GLU A 105 -3.58 10.42 -14.14
C GLU A 105 -4.52 11.52 -14.61
N LYS A 106 -5.83 11.36 -14.43
CA LYS A 106 -6.82 12.41 -14.74
C LYS A 106 -6.59 13.66 -13.89
N THR A 107 -6.27 13.50 -12.61
CA THR A 107 -5.94 14.62 -11.72
C THR A 107 -4.71 15.38 -12.23
N LEU A 108 -3.65 14.68 -12.61
CA LEU A 108 -2.43 15.27 -13.14
C LEU A 108 -2.66 16.03 -14.45
N THR A 109 -3.52 15.54 -15.33
CA THR A 109 -3.83 16.18 -16.62
C THR A 109 -4.76 17.37 -16.47
N SER A 110 -5.61 17.42 -15.45
CA SER A 110 -6.53 18.54 -15.20
C SER A 110 -5.85 19.78 -14.58
N GLU A 111 -4.68 19.61 -13.99
CA GLU A 111 -3.87 20.71 -13.42
C GLU A 111 -3.03 21.47 -14.48
N ASN A 112 -3.02 20.99 -15.68
CA ASN A 112 -2.38 21.60 -16.83
C ASN A 112 -3.43 22.30 -17.71
#